data_21e635551555b9b2ed7c713251d9208b
#
_entry.id   21e635551555b9b2ed7c713251d9208b
#
_cell.length_a   1.000
_cell.length_b   1.000
_cell.length_c   1.000
_cell.angle_alpha   90.00
_cell.angle_beta   90.00
_cell.angle_gamma   90.00
#
_symmetry.space_group_name_H-M   'P 1'
#
loop_
_entity.id
_entity.type
_entity.pdbx_description
1 polymer ?
#
loop_
_entity_poly.entity_id
_entity_poly.type
_entity_poly.pdbx_seq_one_letter_code
_entity_poly.pdbx_strand_id
1 'polypeptide(L)'
;NIQKYELVTPYYSLANERVNPQVGETNATKNTVPVIQYQEKYEVPVYRIADPSSPDGLLELSQKSYKELRAEFKKDDLPPPDAVRQTKTMYRQMYVAHGVELEEPVDLPGNHFSLLCMTGEWDEEKKIWVGIVPDMIDPQKTKNKALSTALHFYLTNAKGGVMFETGAFVNETRAKDEWSSPNPWIALNEGGLKKIEGRKPTEMPASLQAFFQIGTQGIGEVAGLSQELLGLGQSEMSNPTQRSRLAGSLAILGWFFDEINRFRKEESRITLDFIKEFATDGQLITIGGPFNSKAIPLLKSNLPTKY
;
A
#
# COMPACT_ATOMS: atom_id res chain seq x y z
N ASN A 1 4.17 29.57 14.73
CA ASN A 1 4.95 28.61 13.94
C ASN A 1 3.99 27.58 13.37
N ILE A 2 3.50 27.83 12.18
CA ILE A 2 2.67 26.87 11.43
C ILE A 2 3.66 25.84 10.88
N GLN A 3 3.71 24.66 11.47
CA GLN A 3 4.37 23.53 10.85
C GLN A 3 3.47 23.08 9.71
N LYS A 4 3.81 23.51 8.49
CA LYS A 4 3.25 22.95 7.27
C LYS A 4 3.75 21.53 7.16
N TYR A 5 2.92 20.56 7.47
CA TYR A 5 3.18 19.19 7.10
C TYR A 5 2.76 19.00 5.65
N GLU A 6 3.71 19.07 4.74
CA GLU A 6 3.58 18.60 3.37
C GLU A 6 3.48 17.06 3.37
N LEU A 7 2.34 16.53 3.79
CA LEU A 7 2.09 15.08 3.86
C LEU A 7 1.86 14.45 2.48
N VAL A 8 1.73 15.25 1.44
CA VAL A 8 1.35 14.75 0.10
C VAL A 8 2.51 14.83 -0.90
N THR A 9 3.48 15.70 -0.69
CA THR A 9 4.55 15.96 -1.66
C THR A 9 5.52 14.80 -1.86
N PRO A 10 6.03 14.07 -0.87
CA PRO A 10 7.01 13.02 -1.16
C PRO A 10 6.41 11.79 -1.83
N TYR A 11 5.15 11.47 -1.59
CA TYR A 11 4.52 10.30 -2.21
C TYR A 11 4.03 10.59 -3.63
N TYR A 12 3.57 11.78 -3.88
CA TYR A 12 3.13 12.23 -5.20
C TYR A 12 4.31 12.49 -6.12
N SER A 13 5.42 13.05 -5.64
CA SER A 13 6.64 13.24 -6.41
C SER A 13 7.28 11.90 -6.79
N LEU A 14 7.36 10.94 -5.87
CA LEU A 14 7.93 9.61 -6.15
C LEU A 14 7.07 8.78 -7.11
N ALA A 15 5.75 8.84 -7.01
CA ALA A 15 4.84 8.19 -7.95
C ALA A 15 4.89 8.86 -9.33
N ASN A 16 5.03 10.17 -9.35
CA ASN A 16 5.04 10.97 -10.57
C ASN A 16 6.41 10.99 -11.27
N GLU A 17 7.53 10.97 -10.53
CA GLU A 17 8.86 10.78 -11.12
C GLU A 17 9.02 9.41 -11.80
N ARG A 18 8.33 8.38 -11.32
CA ARG A 18 8.36 7.04 -11.94
C ARG A 18 7.35 6.85 -13.08
N VAL A 19 6.24 7.55 -13.06
CA VAL A 19 5.13 7.36 -14.02
C VAL A 19 5.03 8.55 -14.98
N ASN A 20 5.42 9.75 -14.56
CA ASN A 20 5.38 10.92 -15.42
C ASN A 20 6.29 12.03 -14.83
N PRO A 21 7.53 12.18 -15.28
CA PRO A 21 8.49 13.15 -14.75
C PRO A 21 8.07 14.62 -14.97
N GLN A 22 6.90 14.88 -15.53
CA GLN A 22 6.39 16.21 -15.89
C GLN A 22 5.13 16.61 -15.14
N VAL A 23 4.94 16.16 -13.90
CA VAL A 23 3.83 16.60 -13.05
C VAL A 23 4.10 17.98 -12.45
N GLY A 24 4.06 18.93 -13.20
CA GLY A 24 4.10 20.37 -13.02
C GLY A 24 3.71 21.05 -14.32
N GLU A 25 3.77 20.31 -15.41
CA GLU A 25 3.28 20.79 -16.68
C GLU A 25 1.82 20.40 -16.87
N THR A 26 0.98 21.38 -17.11
CA THR A 26 -0.35 21.17 -17.65
C THR A 26 -0.24 20.14 -18.77
N ASN A 27 -0.98 19.04 -18.66
CA ASN A 27 -1.15 18.13 -19.78
C ASN A 27 -1.79 18.93 -20.92
N ALA A 28 -0.96 19.54 -21.75
CA ALA A 28 -1.36 20.39 -22.84
C ALA A 28 -2.33 19.69 -23.83
N THR A 29 -2.39 18.37 -23.76
CA THR A 29 -3.30 17.54 -24.56
C THR A 29 -4.70 17.39 -23.96
N LYS A 30 -4.95 17.74 -22.69
CA LYS A 30 -6.27 17.52 -22.06
C LYS A 30 -6.90 18.76 -21.40
N ASN A 31 -6.25 19.91 -21.40
CA ASN A 31 -6.75 21.11 -20.68
C ASN A 31 -7.19 20.83 -19.22
N THR A 32 -6.50 19.91 -18.53
CA THR A 32 -6.81 19.54 -17.14
C THR A 32 -5.74 20.10 -16.21
N VAL A 33 -6.19 20.71 -15.13
CA VAL A 33 -5.32 21.21 -14.05
C VAL A 33 -5.44 20.26 -12.87
N PRO A 34 -4.35 19.78 -12.29
CA PRO A 34 -4.41 18.97 -11.07
C PRO A 34 -4.87 19.85 -9.90
N VAL A 35 -5.94 19.43 -9.24
CA VAL A 35 -6.43 20.02 -8.00
C VAL A 35 -6.02 19.13 -6.83
N ILE A 36 -5.38 19.75 -5.85
CA ILE A 36 -4.89 19.05 -4.66
C ILE A 36 -5.81 19.39 -3.50
N GLN A 37 -6.38 18.37 -2.87
CA GLN A 37 -7.07 18.52 -1.59
C GLN A 37 -5.99 18.53 -0.48
N TYR A 38 -5.85 19.67 0.16
CA TYR A 38 -4.91 19.88 1.24
C TYR A 38 -5.64 19.90 2.57
N GLN A 39 -5.13 19.15 3.53
CA GLN A 39 -5.64 19.14 4.90
C GLN A 39 -4.53 19.50 5.86
N GLU A 40 -4.84 20.35 6.82
CA GLU A 40 -3.87 20.74 7.83
C GLU A 40 -4.45 20.67 9.25
N LYS A 41 -3.55 20.46 10.17
CA LYS A 41 -3.79 20.50 11.60
C LYS A 41 -3.37 21.85 12.13
N TYR A 42 -4.24 22.53 12.89
CA TYR A 42 -3.91 23.79 13.51
C TYR A 42 -4.42 23.82 14.95
N GLU A 43 -3.90 24.72 15.74
CA GLU A 43 -4.21 24.83 17.17
C GLU A 43 -4.96 26.13 17.46
N VAL A 44 -6.08 26.01 18.17
CA VAL A 44 -6.90 27.13 18.58
C VAL A 44 -6.98 27.20 20.11
N PRO A 45 -6.74 28.35 20.72
CA PRO A 45 -6.97 28.51 22.15
C PRO A 45 -8.48 28.52 22.44
N VAL A 46 -8.91 27.63 23.33
CA VAL A 46 -10.28 27.54 23.81
C VAL A 46 -10.30 27.79 25.34
N TYR A 47 -11.40 28.36 25.83
CA TYR A 47 -11.62 28.62 27.23
C TYR A 47 -12.74 27.71 27.72
N ARG A 48 -12.46 26.92 28.73
CA ARG A 48 -13.44 26.03 29.38
C ARG A 48 -13.91 26.69 30.68
N ILE A 49 -15.22 26.83 30.79
CA ILE A 49 -15.92 27.39 31.94
C ILE A 49 -16.83 26.32 32.51
N ALA A 50 -16.98 26.27 33.82
CA ALA A 50 -17.94 25.39 34.48
C ALA A 50 -19.37 25.85 34.13
N ASP A 51 -20.17 24.98 33.52
CA ASP A 51 -21.57 25.24 33.19
C ASP A 51 -22.43 24.03 33.62
N PRO A 52 -23.20 24.17 34.68
CA PRO A 52 -24.09 23.10 35.15
C PRO A 52 -25.17 22.70 34.18
N SER A 53 -25.49 23.54 33.17
CA SER A 53 -26.52 23.27 32.14
C SER A 53 -26.00 22.40 31.02
N SER A 54 -24.68 22.31 30.85
CA SER A 54 -24.06 21.46 29.81
C SER A 54 -24.05 19.99 30.27
N PRO A 55 -24.26 19.04 29.34
CA PRO A 55 -24.19 17.61 29.63
C PRO A 55 -22.87 17.15 30.25
N ASP A 56 -21.77 17.80 29.87
CA ASP A 56 -20.40 17.53 30.40
C ASP A 56 -20.01 18.44 31.56
N GLY A 57 -20.91 19.31 32.06
CA GLY A 57 -20.62 20.28 33.11
C GLY A 57 -19.62 21.39 32.71
N LEU A 58 -19.27 21.47 31.42
CA LEU A 58 -18.26 22.38 30.90
C LEU A 58 -18.75 23.03 29.59
N LEU A 59 -18.57 24.32 29.48
CA LEU A 59 -18.80 25.07 28.24
C LEU A 59 -17.46 25.44 27.59
N GLU A 60 -17.27 25.05 26.34
CA GLU A 60 -16.10 25.47 25.57
C GLU A 60 -16.40 26.72 24.76
N LEU A 61 -15.62 27.78 24.98
CA LEU A 61 -15.76 29.04 24.28
C LEU A 61 -14.51 29.34 23.45
N SER A 62 -14.73 29.94 22.29
CA SER A 62 -13.65 30.51 21.48
C SER A 62 -13.03 31.72 22.20
N GLN A 63 -11.84 32.11 21.85
CA GLN A 63 -11.19 33.30 22.42
C GLN A 63 -12.05 34.57 22.23
N LYS A 64 -12.77 34.67 21.12
CA LYS A 64 -13.63 35.78 20.79
C LYS A 64 -14.87 35.78 21.72
N SER A 65 -15.58 34.65 21.78
CA SER A 65 -16.78 34.50 22.60
C SER A 65 -16.47 34.67 24.11
N TYR A 66 -15.30 34.19 24.55
CA TYR A 66 -14.87 34.40 25.95
C TYR A 66 -14.60 35.90 26.26
N LYS A 67 -13.99 36.63 25.32
CA LYS A 67 -13.80 38.10 25.50
C LYS A 67 -15.12 38.84 25.52
N GLU A 68 -16.08 38.45 24.69
CA GLU A 68 -17.44 39.03 24.67
C GLU A 68 -18.15 38.75 25.98
N LEU A 69 -18.17 37.50 26.44
CA LEU A 69 -18.75 37.12 27.74
C LEU A 69 -18.13 37.88 28.91
N ARG A 70 -16.82 37.99 28.93
CA ARG A 70 -16.10 38.78 29.97
C ARG A 70 -16.47 40.27 29.95
N ALA A 71 -16.73 40.82 28.77
CA ALA A 71 -17.15 42.20 28.61
C ALA A 71 -18.59 42.41 29.11
N GLU A 72 -19.49 41.44 28.94
CA GLU A 72 -20.83 41.45 29.49
C GLU A 72 -20.83 41.41 31.01
N PHE A 73 -20.10 40.47 31.63
CA PHE A 73 -19.96 40.37 33.08
C PHE A 73 -19.40 41.65 33.67
N LYS A 74 -18.48 42.33 32.98
CA LYS A 74 -17.93 43.62 33.42
C LYS A 74 -18.95 44.76 33.35
N LYS A 75 -19.89 44.72 32.40
CA LYS A 75 -20.97 45.73 32.30
C LYS A 75 -21.97 45.60 33.44
N ASP A 76 -22.19 44.34 33.89
CA ASP A 76 -23.14 44.02 34.97
C ASP A 76 -22.49 44.03 36.38
N ASP A 77 -21.24 44.51 36.45
CA ASP A 77 -20.43 44.60 37.69
C ASP A 77 -20.26 43.25 38.40
N LEU A 78 -20.31 42.15 37.62
CA LEU A 78 -20.14 40.77 38.10
C LEU A 78 -18.70 40.29 37.90
N PRO A 79 -18.18 39.42 38.82
CA PRO A 79 -16.87 38.83 38.64
C PRO A 79 -16.87 37.93 37.39
N PRO A 80 -15.82 37.99 36.53
CA PRO A 80 -15.74 37.16 35.37
C PRO A 80 -15.67 35.67 35.75
N PRO A 81 -16.29 34.76 34.99
CA PRO A 81 -16.25 33.34 35.31
C PRO A 81 -14.83 32.81 35.21
N ASP A 82 -14.48 31.92 36.14
CA ASP A 82 -13.20 31.21 36.10
C ASP A 82 -13.10 30.35 34.84
N ALA A 83 -12.12 30.62 34.02
CA ALA A 83 -11.91 29.90 32.78
C ALA A 83 -10.52 29.28 32.71
N VAL A 84 -10.45 28.03 32.34
CA VAL A 84 -9.19 27.35 32.08
C VAL A 84 -8.89 27.46 30.58
N ARG A 85 -7.77 28.10 30.26
CA ARG A 85 -7.30 28.18 28.88
C ARG A 85 -6.68 26.85 28.47
N GLN A 86 -7.18 26.26 27.40
CA GLN A 86 -6.65 25.04 26.80
C GLN A 86 -6.41 25.27 25.31
N THR A 87 -5.54 24.47 24.72
CA THR A 87 -5.32 24.46 23.30
C THR A 87 -6.09 23.28 22.69
N LYS A 88 -6.98 23.57 21.76
CA LYS A 88 -7.74 22.56 21.01
C LYS A 88 -7.13 22.43 19.63
N THR A 89 -6.88 21.20 19.25
CA THR A 89 -6.46 20.87 17.90
C THR A 89 -7.67 20.82 16.99
N MET A 90 -7.61 21.55 15.89
CA MET A 90 -8.63 21.56 14.84
C MET A 90 -8.02 21.12 13.52
N TYR A 91 -8.84 20.64 12.62
CA TYR A 91 -8.45 20.18 11.30
C TYR A 91 -9.25 20.94 10.25
N ARG A 92 -8.60 21.39 9.20
CA ARG A 92 -9.27 22.08 8.10
C ARG A 92 -8.79 21.55 6.76
N GLN A 93 -9.62 21.70 5.75
CA GLN A 93 -9.30 21.35 4.37
C GLN A 93 -9.45 22.54 3.45
N MET A 94 -8.68 22.53 2.39
CA MET A 94 -8.77 23.48 1.27
C MET A 94 -8.38 22.80 -0.03
N TYR A 95 -8.79 23.39 -1.14
CA TYR A 95 -8.38 22.94 -2.47
C TYR A 95 -7.39 23.92 -3.06
N VAL A 96 -6.28 23.38 -3.56
CA VAL A 96 -5.17 24.17 -4.11
C VAL A 96 -4.85 23.70 -5.52
N ALA A 97 -4.67 24.63 -6.45
CA ALA A 97 -4.18 24.34 -7.80
C ALA A 97 -3.04 25.30 -8.13
N HIS A 98 -1.89 24.77 -8.58
CA HIS A 98 -0.70 25.57 -8.89
C HIS A 98 -0.26 26.58 -7.81
N GLY A 99 -0.47 26.21 -6.53
CA GLY A 99 -0.12 27.08 -5.40
C GLY A 99 -1.14 28.20 -5.11
N VAL A 100 -2.28 28.20 -5.80
CA VAL A 100 -3.39 29.12 -5.56
C VAL A 100 -4.49 28.37 -4.80
N GLU A 101 -4.97 28.98 -3.71
CA GLU A 101 -6.14 28.50 -2.98
C GLU A 101 -7.39 28.75 -3.82
N LEU A 102 -8.16 27.67 -4.08
CA LEU A 102 -9.40 27.75 -4.88
C LEU A 102 -10.62 28.10 -4.04
N GLU A 103 -10.60 27.72 -2.77
CA GLU A 103 -11.69 27.93 -1.82
C GLU A 103 -11.12 28.33 -0.45
N GLU A 104 -11.93 29.02 0.35
CA GLU A 104 -11.58 29.30 1.74
C GLU A 104 -11.47 28.00 2.53
N PRO A 105 -10.51 27.91 3.48
CA PRO A 105 -10.36 26.74 4.32
C PRO A 105 -11.63 26.43 5.12
N VAL A 106 -12.11 25.18 5.05
CA VAL A 106 -13.29 24.70 5.77
C VAL A 106 -12.86 23.75 6.88
N ASP A 107 -13.38 23.95 8.07
CA ASP A 107 -13.11 23.08 9.21
C ASP A 107 -13.74 21.70 9.00
N LEU A 108 -12.96 20.67 9.29
CA LEU A 108 -13.41 19.28 9.25
C LEU A 108 -14.19 18.92 10.51
N PRO A 109 -15.26 18.13 10.40
CA PRO A 109 -15.93 17.59 11.56
C PRO A 109 -15.01 16.61 12.30
N GLY A 110 -14.99 16.71 13.63
CA GLY A 110 -14.14 15.85 14.45
C GLY A 110 -12.71 16.37 14.62
N ASN A 111 -11.91 15.57 15.32
CA ASN A 111 -10.52 15.91 15.67
C ASN A 111 -9.51 15.04 14.89
N HIS A 112 -9.74 14.86 13.61
CA HIS A 112 -8.93 13.99 12.73
C HIS A 112 -8.99 14.45 11.28
N PHE A 113 -8.04 13.97 10.50
CA PHE A 113 -8.09 14.10 9.04
C PHE A 113 -9.20 13.22 8.46
N SER A 114 -9.84 13.66 7.38
CA SER A 114 -10.82 12.84 6.65
C SER A 114 -10.16 11.83 5.71
N LEU A 115 -8.88 12.03 5.41
CA LEU A 115 -8.07 11.12 4.61
C LEU A 115 -7.31 10.18 5.53
N LEU A 116 -7.59 8.89 5.40
CA LEU A 116 -6.90 7.83 6.11
C LEU A 116 -5.87 7.18 5.21
N CYS A 117 -4.74 6.84 5.80
CA CYS A 117 -3.69 6.10 5.13
C CYS A 117 -3.45 4.79 5.88
N MET A 118 -3.54 3.67 5.14
CA MET A 118 -3.05 2.39 5.62
C MET A 118 -1.57 2.31 5.27
N THR A 119 -0.73 2.30 6.29
CA THR A 119 0.72 2.31 6.15
C THR A 119 1.30 0.93 6.41
N GLY A 120 2.53 0.70 5.94
CA GLY A 120 3.31 -0.47 6.31
C GLY A 120 4.10 -0.26 7.60
N GLU A 121 5.23 -0.93 7.70
CA GLU A 121 6.19 -0.72 8.78
C GLU A 121 7.03 0.53 8.52
N TRP A 122 7.34 1.28 9.59
CA TRP A 122 8.18 2.47 9.47
C TRP A 122 9.65 2.11 9.50
N ASP A 123 10.38 2.39 8.43
CA ASP A 123 11.84 2.26 8.35
C ASP A 123 12.50 3.52 8.93
N GLU A 124 13.11 3.39 10.10
CA GLU A 124 13.77 4.50 10.81
C GLU A 124 14.97 5.07 10.07
N GLU A 125 15.71 4.24 9.31
CA GLU A 125 16.90 4.66 8.59
C GLU A 125 16.54 5.48 7.36
N LYS A 126 15.60 4.98 6.58
CA LYS A 126 15.17 5.60 5.30
C LYS A 126 14.08 6.64 5.47
N LYS A 127 13.46 6.72 6.64
CA LYS A 127 12.32 7.61 6.93
C LYS A 127 11.16 7.43 5.93
N ILE A 128 10.87 6.17 5.59
CA ILE A 128 9.78 5.78 4.67
C ILE A 128 8.95 4.64 5.25
N TRP A 129 7.74 4.55 4.79
CA TRP A 129 6.88 3.41 5.07
C TRP A 129 7.19 2.26 4.10
N VAL A 130 7.41 1.08 4.63
CA VAL A 130 7.77 -0.13 3.88
C VAL A 130 6.67 -1.17 4.03
N GLY A 131 6.25 -1.75 2.92
CA GLY A 131 5.29 -2.86 2.91
C GLY A 131 6.00 -4.22 2.78
N ILE A 132 5.23 -5.28 2.53
CA ILE A 132 5.73 -6.65 2.38
C ILE A 132 6.53 -6.85 1.06
N VAL A 133 6.18 -6.11 0.02
CA VAL A 133 6.70 -6.33 -1.34
C VAL A 133 8.22 -6.14 -1.46
N PRO A 134 8.86 -5.13 -0.84
CA PRO A 134 10.31 -4.95 -0.93
C PRO A 134 11.12 -6.18 -0.58
N ASP A 135 10.73 -6.91 0.46
CA ASP A 135 11.44 -8.10 0.92
C ASP A 135 11.32 -9.29 -0.05
N MET A 136 10.25 -9.32 -0.84
CA MET A 136 10.02 -10.34 -1.87
C MET A 136 10.80 -10.09 -3.16
N ILE A 137 11.41 -8.90 -3.34
CA ILE A 137 12.07 -8.50 -4.58
C ILE A 137 13.29 -9.38 -4.88
N ASP A 138 14.14 -9.65 -3.89
CA ASP A 138 15.37 -10.39 -4.11
C ASP A 138 15.14 -11.89 -4.37
N PRO A 139 14.25 -12.59 -3.64
CA PRO A 139 13.80 -13.93 -4.03
C PRO A 139 13.21 -13.98 -5.45
N GLN A 140 12.40 -12.97 -5.82
CA GLN A 140 11.81 -12.91 -7.15
C GLN A 140 12.86 -12.68 -8.25
N LYS A 141 13.85 -11.82 -8.02
CA LYS A 141 14.99 -11.64 -8.93
C LYS A 141 15.79 -12.92 -9.10
N THR A 142 16.04 -13.64 -8.02
CA THR A 142 16.76 -14.93 -8.03
C THR A 142 16.00 -15.95 -8.86
N LYS A 143 14.71 -16.10 -8.65
CA LYS A 143 13.83 -16.98 -9.44
C LYS A 143 13.86 -16.63 -10.92
N ASN A 144 13.70 -15.35 -11.26
CA ASN A 144 13.69 -14.88 -12.64
C ASN A 144 15.04 -15.12 -13.32
N LYS A 145 16.15 -14.89 -12.63
CA LYS A 145 17.50 -15.14 -13.15
C LYS A 145 17.74 -16.63 -13.36
N ALA A 146 17.35 -17.50 -12.42
CA ALA A 146 17.46 -18.93 -12.57
C ALA A 146 16.65 -19.43 -13.77
N LEU A 147 15.41 -18.97 -13.94
CA LEU A 147 14.55 -19.34 -15.06
C LEU A 147 15.14 -18.87 -16.40
N SER A 148 15.61 -17.64 -16.48
CA SER A 148 16.23 -17.10 -17.70
C SER A 148 17.51 -17.87 -18.06
N THR A 149 18.32 -18.23 -17.07
CA THR A 149 19.52 -19.05 -17.27
C THR A 149 19.17 -20.46 -17.72
N ALA A 150 18.14 -21.08 -17.15
CA ALA A 150 17.65 -22.39 -17.56
C ALA A 150 17.16 -22.38 -19.00
N LEU A 151 16.39 -21.36 -19.40
CA LEU A 151 15.91 -21.18 -20.75
C LEU A 151 17.07 -20.97 -21.75
N HIS A 152 18.02 -20.11 -21.39
CA HIS A 152 19.22 -19.89 -22.20
C HIS A 152 20.03 -21.18 -22.37
N PHE A 153 20.23 -21.92 -21.27
CA PHE A 153 20.92 -23.21 -21.31
C PHE A 153 20.19 -24.19 -22.23
N TYR A 154 18.87 -24.30 -22.13
CA TYR A 154 18.06 -25.17 -22.98
C TYR A 154 18.18 -24.79 -24.46
N LEU A 155 18.08 -23.51 -24.79
CA LEU A 155 18.16 -23.03 -26.16
C LEU A 155 19.54 -23.25 -26.79
N THR A 156 20.61 -23.09 -26.02
CA THR A 156 21.99 -23.17 -26.49
C THR A 156 22.55 -24.59 -26.48
N ASN A 157 22.16 -25.45 -25.54
CA ASN A 157 22.74 -26.78 -25.38
C ASN A 157 21.83 -27.93 -25.76
N ALA A 158 20.52 -27.71 -25.96
CA ALA A 158 19.57 -28.78 -26.29
C ALA A 158 19.89 -29.52 -27.59
N LYS A 159 20.50 -28.83 -28.54
CA LYS A 159 20.85 -29.43 -29.83
C LYS A 159 22.25 -30.03 -29.87
N GLY A 160 23.02 -29.96 -28.77
CA GLY A 160 24.42 -30.33 -28.78
C GLY A 160 25.25 -29.39 -29.63
N GLY A 161 26.19 -29.90 -30.28
CA GLY A 161 27.06 -29.23 -31.26
C GLY A 161 27.85 -30.28 -31.99
N VAL A 162 28.61 -29.85 -32.96
CA VAL A 162 29.50 -30.75 -33.72
C VAL A 162 30.90 -30.16 -33.70
N MET A 163 31.85 -31.00 -33.35
CA MET A 163 33.28 -30.73 -33.57
C MET A 163 33.67 -31.44 -34.85
N PHE A 164 34.32 -30.75 -35.77
CA PHE A 164 34.76 -31.34 -37.03
C PHE A 164 36.12 -30.82 -37.43
N GLU A 165 36.87 -31.65 -38.12
CA GLU A 165 38.12 -31.27 -38.74
C GLU A 165 37.86 -30.60 -40.11
N THR A 166 38.66 -29.62 -40.46
CA THR A 166 38.58 -28.93 -41.73
C THR A 166 38.55 -29.94 -42.90
N GLY A 167 37.61 -29.75 -43.85
CA GLY A 167 37.40 -30.64 -44.96
C GLY A 167 36.52 -31.86 -44.67
N ALA A 168 35.87 -31.96 -43.54
CA ALA A 168 34.87 -32.99 -43.26
C ALA A 168 33.60 -32.85 -44.11
N PHE A 169 33.18 -31.61 -44.37
CA PHE A 169 31.99 -31.27 -45.13
C PHE A 169 32.35 -30.81 -46.54
N VAL A 170 31.51 -31.10 -47.55
CA VAL A 170 31.63 -30.58 -48.90
C VAL A 170 31.46 -29.06 -48.94
N ASN A 171 30.52 -28.56 -48.11
CA ASN A 171 30.29 -27.14 -47.93
C ASN A 171 30.00 -26.87 -46.45
N GLU A 172 30.95 -26.26 -45.72
CA GLU A 172 30.87 -26.01 -44.29
C GLU A 172 29.78 -24.99 -43.94
N THR A 173 29.58 -23.96 -44.75
CA THR A 173 28.55 -22.94 -44.50
C THR A 173 27.15 -23.56 -44.61
N ARG A 174 26.88 -24.31 -45.62
CA ARG A 174 25.61 -25.00 -45.82
C ARG A 174 25.37 -26.05 -44.72
N ALA A 175 26.38 -26.80 -44.37
CA ALA A 175 26.33 -27.78 -43.28
C ALA A 175 25.95 -27.14 -41.95
N LYS A 176 26.49 -25.96 -41.66
CA LYS A 176 26.19 -25.17 -40.45
C LYS A 176 24.72 -24.74 -40.41
N ASP A 177 24.20 -24.25 -41.54
CA ASP A 177 22.81 -23.77 -41.64
C ASP A 177 21.83 -24.96 -41.58
N GLU A 178 22.11 -26.04 -42.28
CA GLU A 178 21.25 -27.23 -42.31
C GLU A 178 21.31 -28.06 -41.06
N TRP A 179 22.41 -27.99 -40.25
CA TRP A 179 22.56 -28.71 -38.97
C TRP A 179 21.43 -28.43 -37.98
N SER A 180 20.89 -27.22 -38.02
CA SER A 180 19.80 -26.80 -37.17
C SER A 180 18.43 -27.26 -37.66
N SER A 181 18.33 -27.81 -38.85
CA SER A 181 17.07 -28.29 -39.46
C SER A 181 16.57 -29.58 -38.80
N PRO A 182 15.25 -29.81 -38.70
CA PRO A 182 14.70 -31.05 -38.15
C PRO A 182 15.15 -32.31 -38.94
N ASN A 183 15.36 -32.21 -40.23
CA ASN A 183 15.80 -33.30 -41.11
C ASN A 183 16.97 -32.82 -42.00
N PRO A 184 18.19 -32.72 -41.44
CA PRO A 184 19.32 -32.21 -42.19
C PRO A 184 19.83 -33.24 -43.25
N TRP A 185 20.07 -32.74 -44.46
CA TRP A 185 20.74 -33.50 -45.52
C TRP A 185 22.08 -32.87 -45.80
N ILE A 186 23.12 -33.40 -45.14
CA ILE A 186 24.44 -32.79 -45.17
C ILE A 186 25.40 -33.68 -45.97
N ALA A 187 26.00 -33.14 -47.06
CA ALA A 187 26.96 -33.84 -47.86
C ALA A 187 28.35 -33.81 -47.19
N LEU A 188 28.96 -34.99 -47.08
CA LEU A 188 30.27 -35.18 -46.50
C LEU A 188 31.29 -35.54 -47.59
N ASN A 189 32.53 -35.15 -47.38
CA ASN A 189 33.66 -35.59 -48.16
C ASN A 189 34.02 -37.07 -47.87
N GLU A 190 34.78 -37.71 -48.71
CA GLU A 190 35.26 -39.09 -48.48
C GLU A 190 36.07 -39.17 -47.18
N GLY A 191 35.63 -40.07 -46.29
CA GLY A 191 36.20 -40.19 -44.94
C GLY A 191 35.74 -39.12 -43.94
N GLY A 192 34.85 -38.18 -44.28
CA GLY A 192 34.38 -37.10 -43.46
C GLY A 192 33.63 -37.55 -42.21
N LEU A 193 32.97 -38.71 -42.24
CA LEU A 193 32.30 -39.29 -41.05
C LEU A 193 33.27 -39.54 -39.87
N LYS A 194 34.52 -39.88 -40.13
CA LYS A 194 35.52 -40.10 -39.07
C LYS A 194 36.10 -38.82 -38.47
N LYS A 195 35.84 -37.69 -39.15
CA LYS A 195 36.33 -36.36 -38.80
C LYS A 195 35.26 -35.51 -38.07
N ILE A 196 34.12 -36.10 -37.79
CA ILE A 196 32.99 -35.43 -37.15
C ILE A 196 32.72 -36.12 -35.83
N GLU A 197 32.76 -35.36 -34.77
CA GLU A 197 32.35 -35.80 -33.42
C GLU A 197 31.17 -34.97 -32.93
N GLY A 198 30.05 -35.64 -32.65
CA GLY A 198 28.90 -35.00 -32.08
C GLY A 198 29.19 -34.61 -30.59
N ARG A 199 29.10 -33.35 -30.26
CA ARG A 199 29.16 -32.92 -28.88
C ARG A 199 27.89 -33.38 -28.19
N LYS A 200 28.02 -34.18 -27.14
CA LYS A 200 26.87 -34.59 -26.34
C LYS A 200 26.19 -33.34 -25.72
N PRO A 201 24.87 -33.27 -25.72
CA PRO A 201 24.17 -32.23 -25.01
C PRO A 201 24.63 -32.22 -23.56
N THR A 202 25.00 -31.04 -23.04
CA THR A 202 25.38 -30.90 -21.64
C THR A 202 24.11 -31.00 -20.80
N GLU A 203 24.11 -31.84 -19.80
CA GLU A 203 23.00 -31.94 -18.87
C GLU A 203 22.86 -30.64 -18.07
N MET A 204 21.62 -30.24 -17.77
CA MET A 204 21.35 -29.05 -16.98
C MET A 204 21.91 -29.23 -15.55
N PRO A 205 22.71 -28.28 -15.05
CA PRO A 205 23.25 -28.39 -13.69
C PRO A 205 22.15 -28.48 -12.65
N ALA A 206 22.22 -29.48 -11.75
CA ALA A 206 21.26 -29.64 -10.66
C ALA A 206 21.20 -28.40 -9.73
N SER A 207 22.31 -27.67 -9.62
CA SER A 207 22.37 -26.43 -8.89
C SER A 207 21.40 -25.37 -9.40
N LEU A 208 21.14 -25.30 -10.71
CA LEU A 208 20.20 -24.33 -11.29
C LEU A 208 18.76 -24.63 -10.87
N GLN A 209 18.40 -25.90 -10.81
CA GLN A 209 17.10 -26.31 -10.28
C GLN A 209 16.97 -25.97 -8.78
N ALA A 210 18.03 -26.18 -8.00
CA ALA A 210 18.04 -25.78 -6.59
C ALA A 210 17.87 -24.27 -6.41
N PHE A 211 18.54 -23.44 -7.21
CA PHE A 211 18.33 -21.97 -7.16
C PHE A 211 16.92 -21.56 -7.53
N PHE A 212 16.30 -22.21 -8.49
CA PHE A 212 14.90 -21.94 -8.84
C PHE A 212 13.96 -22.30 -7.67
N GLN A 213 14.18 -23.42 -7.00
CA GLN A 213 13.41 -23.83 -5.84
C GLN A 213 13.59 -22.86 -4.67
N ILE A 214 14.85 -22.47 -4.35
CA ILE A 214 15.16 -21.49 -3.31
C ILE A 214 14.44 -20.16 -3.59
N GLY A 215 14.49 -19.66 -4.82
CA GLY A 215 13.80 -18.42 -5.20
C GLY A 215 12.27 -18.53 -5.09
N THR A 216 11.71 -19.70 -5.40
CA THR A 216 10.25 -19.92 -5.31
C THR A 216 9.78 -20.04 -3.87
N GLN A 217 10.50 -20.80 -3.04
CA GLN A 217 10.20 -20.97 -1.62
C GLN A 217 10.44 -19.68 -0.83
N GLY A 218 11.55 -19.00 -1.12
CA GLY A 218 11.92 -17.76 -0.44
C GLY A 218 10.89 -16.65 -0.55
N ILE A 219 10.13 -16.58 -1.65
CA ILE A 219 9.03 -15.62 -1.78
C ILE A 219 7.95 -15.88 -0.72
N GLY A 220 7.55 -17.16 -0.56
CA GLY A 220 6.55 -17.55 0.44
C GLY A 220 7.04 -17.38 1.87
N GLU A 221 8.29 -17.78 2.13
CA GLU A 221 8.90 -17.71 3.48
C GLU A 221 9.05 -16.27 3.95
N VAL A 222 9.55 -15.37 3.10
CA VAL A 222 9.73 -13.96 3.43
C VAL A 222 8.39 -13.24 3.60
N ALA A 223 7.39 -13.58 2.77
CA ALA A 223 6.05 -13.03 2.88
C ALA A 223 5.22 -13.60 4.05
N GLY A 224 5.73 -14.63 4.75
CA GLY A 224 4.96 -15.34 5.78
C GLY A 224 3.75 -16.10 5.25
N LEU A 225 3.73 -16.37 3.93
CA LEU A 225 2.62 -17.05 3.27
C LEU A 225 2.82 -18.57 3.35
N SER A 226 2.13 -19.24 4.25
CA SER A 226 2.06 -20.69 4.26
C SER A 226 0.94 -21.20 3.35
N GLN A 227 1.06 -22.45 2.90
CA GLN A 227 0.02 -23.10 2.09
C GLN A 227 -1.29 -23.20 2.87
N GLU A 228 -1.22 -23.38 4.18
CA GLU A 228 -2.36 -23.42 5.08
C GLU A 228 -3.10 -22.07 5.14
N LEU A 229 -2.36 -20.95 5.13
CA LEU A 229 -2.95 -19.62 5.09
C LEU A 229 -3.69 -19.35 3.77
N LEU A 230 -3.17 -19.92 2.67
CA LEU A 230 -3.81 -19.81 1.35
C LEU A 230 -4.97 -20.79 1.15
N GLY A 231 -5.30 -21.61 2.16
CA GLY A 231 -6.33 -22.63 2.05
C GLY A 231 -5.92 -23.86 1.21
N LEU A 232 -4.63 -23.97 0.88
CA LEU A 232 -4.06 -25.07 0.09
C LEU A 232 -3.41 -26.14 0.97
N GLY A 233 -3.81 -26.22 2.23
CA GLY A 233 -3.27 -27.19 3.19
C GLY A 233 -3.48 -28.62 2.72
N GLN A 234 -2.47 -29.46 2.90
CA GLN A 234 -2.55 -30.90 2.59
C GLN A 234 -3.49 -31.59 3.57
N SER A 235 -4.44 -32.35 3.06
CA SER A 235 -5.44 -33.10 3.87
C SER A 235 -4.83 -34.19 4.76
N GLU A 236 -3.59 -34.60 4.48
CA GLU A 236 -2.88 -35.65 5.22
C GLU A 236 -2.17 -35.15 6.49
N MET A 237 -2.06 -33.86 6.72
CA MET A 237 -1.43 -33.33 7.91
C MET A 237 -2.36 -33.35 9.11
N SER A 238 -1.79 -33.61 10.30
CA SER A 238 -2.54 -33.56 11.54
C SER A 238 -3.02 -32.13 11.84
N ASN A 239 -4.24 -31.99 12.34
CA ASN A 239 -4.84 -30.70 12.74
C ASN A 239 -3.93 -29.84 13.64
N PRO A 240 -3.19 -30.37 14.63
CA PRO A 240 -2.28 -29.57 15.45
C PRO A 240 -1.15 -28.95 14.65
N THR A 241 -0.57 -29.69 13.69
CA THR A 241 0.53 -29.20 12.85
C THR A 241 0.07 -28.08 11.91
N GLN A 242 -1.10 -28.23 11.31
CA GLN A 242 -1.70 -27.19 10.47
C GLN A 242 -1.97 -25.92 11.27
N ARG A 243 -2.52 -26.04 12.49
CA ARG A 243 -2.76 -24.90 13.39
C ARG A 243 -1.47 -24.20 13.80
N SER A 244 -0.41 -24.95 14.09
CA SER A 244 0.89 -24.38 14.45
C SER A 244 1.50 -23.58 13.29
N ARG A 245 1.45 -24.10 12.06
CA ARG A 245 1.93 -23.39 10.87
C ARG A 245 1.11 -22.16 10.55
N LEU A 246 -0.22 -22.27 10.66
CA LEU A 246 -1.10 -21.13 10.49
C LEU A 246 -0.82 -20.05 11.54
N ALA A 247 -0.62 -20.43 12.79
CA ALA A 247 -0.27 -19.49 13.86
C ALA A 247 1.08 -18.81 13.60
N GLY A 248 2.09 -19.55 13.09
CA GLY A 248 3.37 -18.97 12.68
C GLY A 248 3.22 -17.94 11.57
N SER A 249 2.45 -18.25 10.53
CA SER A 249 2.18 -17.31 9.43
C SER A 249 1.41 -16.07 9.89
N LEU A 250 0.41 -16.25 10.76
CA LEU A 250 -0.34 -15.14 11.34
C LEU A 250 0.53 -14.27 12.26
N ALA A 251 1.54 -14.85 12.94
CA ALA A 251 2.47 -14.07 13.74
C ALA A 251 3.36 -13.15 12.88
N ILE A 252 3.85 -13.65 11.73
CA ILE A 252 4.63 -12.86 10.78
C ILE A 252 3.79 -11.72 10.18
N LEU A 253 2.53 -12.00 9.84
CA LEU A 253 1.61 -11.02 9.25
C LEU A 253 0.82 -10.21 10.30
N GLY A 254 1.09 -10.43 11.59
CA GLY A 254 0.33 -9.82 12.69
C GLY A 254 0.27 -8.31 12.59
N TRP A 255 1.39 -7.65 12.33
CA TRP A 255 1.47 -6.21 12.16
C TRP A 255 0.55 -5.69 11.05
N PHE A 256 0.43 -6.42 9.94
CA PHE A 256 -0.43 -6.06 8.81
C PHE A 256 -1.92 -6.16 9.18
N PHE A 257 -2.31 -7.20 9.90
CA PHE A 257 -3.69 -7.35 10.38
C PHE A 257 -4.04 -6.33 11.45
N ASP A 258 -3.10 -6.00 12.34
CA ASP A 258 -3.29 -4.95 13.33
C ASP A 258 -3.47 -3.58 12.68
N GLU A 259 -2.72 -3.30 11.62
CA GLU A 259 -2.85 -2.07 10.85
C GLU A 259 -4.22 -1.97 10.15
N ILE A 260 -4.71 -3.07 9.56
CA ILE A 260 -6.07 -3.14 8.99
C ILE A 260 -7.13 -2.87 10.06
N ASN A 261 -6.98 -3.45 11.25
CA ASN A 261 -7.91 -3.26 12.34
C ASN A 261 -7.88 -1.82 12.86
N ARG A 262 -6.69 -1.21 12.96
CA ARG A 262 -6.51 0.19 13.29
C ARG A 262 -7.21 1.09 12.27
N PHE A 263 -6.93 0.86 10.99
CA PHE A 263 -7.55 1.59 9.89
C PHE A 263 -9.08 1.54 9.95
N ARG A 264 -9.67 0.36 10.10
CA ARG A 264 -11.13 0.18 10.20
C ARG A 264 -11.72 0.90 11.42
N LYS A 265 -11.00 0.89 12.54
CA LYS A 265 -11.43 1.58 13.75
C LYS A 265 -11.44 3.11 13.57
N GLU A 266 -10.42 3.65 12.93
CA GLU A 266 -10.32 5.07 12.61
C GLU A 266 -11.36 5.48 11.56
N GLU A 267 -11.55 4.70 10.49
CA GLU A 267 -12.60 4.89 9.49
C GLU A 267 -13.99 4.95 10.13
N SER A 268 -14.27 4.03 11.06
CA SER A 268 -15.55 4.02 11.77
C SER A 268 -15.76 5.26 12.63
N ARG A 269 -14.71 5.77 13.29
CA ARG A 269 -14.77 7.02 14.07
C ARG A 269 -15.07 8.21 13.19
N ILE A 270 -14.32 8.35 12.08
CA ILE A 270 -14.54 9.43 11.11
C ILE A 270 -15.97 9.38 10.57
N THR A 271 -16.43 8.20 10.18
CA THR A 271 -17.79 8.00 9.69
C THR A 271 -18.83 8.44 10.70
N LEU A 272 -18.64 8.12 11.98
CA LEU A 272 -19.55 8.55 13.04
C LEU A 272 -19.56 10.08 13.24
N ASP A 273 -18.42 10.74 13.14
CA ASP A 273 -18.34 12.19 13.25
C ASP A 273 -19.01 12.88 12.05
N PHE A 274 -18.84 12.34 10.84
CA PHE A 274 -19.57 12.81 9.66
C PHE A 274 -21.08 12.58 9.77
N ILE A 275 -21.52 11.44 10.31
CA ILE A 275 -22.94 11.19 10.56
C ILE A 275 -23.51 12.19 11.56
N LYS A 276 -22.78 12.49 12.66
CA LYS A 276 -23.21 13.49 13.65
C LYS A 276 -23.39 14.88 13.05
N GLU A 277 -22.50 15.26 12.14
CA GLU A 277 -22.53 16.59 11.52
C GLU A 277 -23.57 16.69 10.42
N PHE A 278 -23.55 15.77 9.48
CA PHE A 278 -24.29 15.90 8.22
C PHE A 278 -25.61 15.12 8.15
N ALA A 279 -25.78 14.06 8.94
CA ALA A 279 -27.04 13.30 8.89
C ALA A 279 -28.19 14.10 9.53
N THR A 280 -29.36 13.96 8.92
CA THR A 280 -30.60 14.53 9.47
C THR A 280 -31.12 13.67 10.62
N ASP A 281 -31.51 14.28 11.73
CA ASP A 281 -32.09 13.57 12.86
C ASP A 281 -33.41 12.88 12.44
N GLY A 282 -33.59 11.63 12.85
CA GLY A 282 -34.72 10.80 12.44
C GLY A 282 -34.56 10.10 11.08
N GLN A 283 -33.43 10.26 10.38
CA GLN A 283 -33.15 9.53 9.15
C GLN A 283 -33.18 8.02 9.39
N LEU A 284 -33.86 7.27 8.54
CA LEU A 284 -33.91 5.82 8.63
C LEU A 284 -32.59 5.21 8.17
N ILE A 285 -31.96 4.43 9.04
CA ILE A 285 -30.79 3.62 8.72
C ILE A 285 -31.19 2.14 8.76
N THR A 286 -30.64 1.37 7.83
CA THR A 286 -30.86 -0.06 7.76
C THR A 286 -29.75 -0.79 8.49
N ILE A 287 -30.10 -1.49 9.57
CA ILE A 287 -29.18 -2.32 10.34
C ILE A 287 -29.49 -3.78 10.09
N GLY A 288 -28.48 -4.56 9.73
CA GLY A 288 -28.58 -6.00 9.55
C GLY A 288 -28.06 -6.48 8.20
N GLY A 289 -27.97 -7.79 8.05
CA GLY A 289 -27.56 -8.45 6.81
C GLY A 289 -28.67 -8.52 5.76
N PRO A 290 -28.37 -9.05 4.57
CA PRO A 290 -29.30 -9.09 3.43
C PRO A 290 -30.60 -9.84 3.70
N PHE A 291 -30.65 -10.67 4.73
CA PHE A 291 -31.84 -11.48 5.08
C PHE A 291 -32.60 -11.00 6.34
N ASN A 292 -32.05 -10.06 7.10
CA ASN A 292 -32.64 -9.59 8.35
C ASN A 292 -32.35 -8.11 8.59
N SER A 293 -32.75 -7.27 7.66
CA SER A 293 -32.57 -5.83 7.76
C SER A 293 -33.70 -5.18 8.54
N LYS A 294 -33.37 -4.34 9.53
CA LYS A 294 -34.34 -3.50 10.25
C LYS A 294 -34.02 -2.04 9.96
N ALA A 295 -35.03 -1.28 9.57
CA ALA A 295 -34.92 0.17 9.45
C ALA A 295 -35.18 0.79 10.83
N ILE A 296 -34.20 1.51 11.34
CA ILE A 296 -34.26 2.17 12.66
C ILE A 296 -33.99 3.67 12.43
N PRO A 297 -34.76 4.58 13.06
CA PRO A 297 -34.51 5.99 12.97
C PRO A 297 -33.20 6.33 13.70
N LEU A 298 -32.32 7.06 13.03
CA LEU A 298 -31.09 7.60 13.63
C LEU A 298 -31.47 8.79 14.52
N LEU A 299 -31.28 8.64 15.82
CA LEU A 299 -31.42 9.74 16.77
C LEU A 299 -30.02 10.20 17.18
N LYS A 300 -29.65 11.43 16.85
CA LYS A 300 -28.31 11.99 17.19
C LYS A 300 -28.03 11.96 18.69
N SER A 301 -29.06 12.07 19.52
CA SER A 301 -28.95 11.94 20.98
C SER A 301 -28.48 10.57 21.47
N ASN A 302 -28.67 9.53 20.68
CA ASN A 302 -28.26 8.16 21.01
C ASN A 302 -26.84 7.84 20.55
N LEU A 303 -26.20 8.74 19.79
CA LEU A 303 -24.82 8.56 19.36
C LEU A 303 -23.85 8.87 20.52
N PRO A 304 -22.80 8.06 20.72
CA PRO A 304 -21.86 8.29 21.78
C PRO A 304 -21.15 9.65 21.61
N THR A 305 -21.05 10.40 22.68
CA THR A 305 -20.39 11.72 22.71
C THR A 305 -18.87 11.60 22.79
N LYS A 306 -18.36 10.48 23.33
CA LYS A 306 -16.91 10.17 23.47
C LYS A 306 -16.62 8.75 23.03
N TYR A 307 -15.47 8.53 22.42
CA TYR A 307 -14.95 7.20 22.00
C TYR A 307 -13.66 6.89 22.74
#